data_cf2f6bb5ec4dbb3e3ab3748ff11546cb
#
_entry.id   cf2f6bb5ec4dbb3e3ab3748ff11546cb
#
_cell.length_a   1.000
_cell.length_b   1.000
_cell.length_c   1.000
_cell.angle_alpha   90.00
_cell.angle_beta   90.00
_cell.angle_gamma   90.00
#
_symmetry.space_group_name_H-M   'P 1'
#
loop_
_entity.id
_entity.type
_entity.pdbx_description
1 polymer ?
#
loop_
_entity_poly.entity_id
_entity_poly.type
_entity_poly.pdbx_seq_one_letter_code
_entity_poly.pdbx_strand_id
1 'polypeptide(L)'
;MKKINHILVAVALLFGVSTAAQAQSVEDNYPYNFITLQGGAQGTFTNYDFTKLLTPQAAVSFGRYFNSKIGARLHVQGWQAKGARPYTALDNEYKFNALTGDLDLLLNMTNILAPNRSSDFFDWVLLGGFGVNFTGDYDEFRNANGQYYKELRTERNRTHNLRLGTQFNVNLSKAVALGLEVDVNNKSDEFNLKRNFNPDWQVAALLGLTIKFGKKKAAPAPIVYEEPAPAPAPAPQPVVKPEPKPEPKPVVKEEPLEETFFYNIRLSDPEPDAKLNKIVAWCNKYPQKGITIKGYADRGTGNPRINVGYAKARAEKVAKALQEKGLPADRMTVSSYGDTVQPFAENDLNRCVIVVGE
;
A
#
# COMPACT_ATOMS: atom_id res chain seq x y z
N MET A 1 13.96 -32.50 -14.38
CA MET A 1 14.61 -31.18 -14.26
C MET A 1 14.32 -30.21 -15.42
N LYS A 2 14.00 -30.65 -16.66
CA LYS A 2 13.68 -29.73 -17.79
C LYS A 2 12.30 -29.05 -17.72
N LYS A 3 11.33 -29.55 -16.96
CA LYS A 3 9.96 -28.98 -16.89
C LYS A 3 9.83 -27.83 -15.85
N ILE A 4 10.76 -27.70 -14.91
CA ILE A 4 10.73 -26.63 -13.89
C ILE A 4 11.19 -25.28 -14.47
N ASN A 5 12.10 -25.31 -15.46
CA ASN A 5 12.61 -24.08 -16.07
C ASN A 5 11.56 -23.31 -16.90
N HIS A 6 10.52 -23.97 -17.42
CA HIS A 6 9.48 -23.30 -18.19
C HIS A 6 8.49 -22.51 -17.30
N ILE A 7 8.28 -22.93 -16.06
CA ILE A 7 7.42 -22.21 -15.12
C ILE A 7 8.11 -20.94 -14.60
N LEU A 8 9.43 -21.00 -14.35
CA LEU A 8 10.22 -19.84 -13.94
C LEU A 8 10.35 -18.78 -15.05
N VAL A 9 10.43 -19.20 -16.32
CA VAL A 9 10.47 -18.28 -17.47
C VAL A 9 9.11 -17.61 -17.73
N ALA A 10 8.00 -18.33 -17.51
CA ALA A 10 6.64 -17.74 -17.64
C ALA A 10 6.35 -16.67 -16.57
N VAL A 11 6.88 -16.84 -15.35
CA VAL A 11 6.77 -15.83 -14.29
C VAL A 11 7.61 -14.60 -14.60
N ALA A 12 8.79 -14.75 -15.20
CA ALA A 12 9.67 -13.63 -15.56
C ALA A 12 9.13 -12.77 -16.73
N LEU A 13 8.32 -13.33 -17.64
CA LEU A 13 7.73 -12.59 -18.76
C LEU A 13 6.50 -11.74 -18.39
N LEU A 14 5.90 -11.95 -17.22
CA LEU A 14 4.78 -11.13 -16.70
C LEU A 14 5.23 -9.79 -16.10
N PHE A 15 6.52 -9.55 -15.93
CA PHE A 15 7.06 -8.32 -15.34
C PHE A 15 7.35 -7.18 -16.34
N GLY A 16 7.01 -7.35 -17.63
CA GLY A 16 7.46 -6.49 -18.72
C GLY A 16 6.48 -5.47 -19.29
N VAL A 17 5.28 -5.30 -18.73
CA VAL A 17 4.31 -4.31 -19.28
C VAL A 17 4.07 -3.19 -18.28
N SER A 18 4.90 -2.15 -18.36
CA SER A 18 4.63 -0.87 -17.70
C SER A 18 3.91 0.06 -18.68
N THR A 19 2.61 0.21 -18.53
CA THR A 19 1.91 1.37 -19.09
C THR A 19 2.20 2.56 -18.18
N ALA A 20 2.71 3.64 -18.76
CA ALA A 20 2.93 4.92 -18.09
C ALA A 20 1.59 5.54 -17.69
N ALA A 21 1.07 5.15 -16.53
CA ALA A 21 0.03 5.87 -15.81
C ALA A 21 0.73 6.68 -14.72
N GLN A 22 0.34 7.94 -14.55
CA GLN A 22 0.85 8.85 -13.51
C GLN A 22 1.05 8.09 -12.18
N ALA A 23 2.27 8.14 -11.65
CA ALA A 23 2.68 7.40 -10.45
C ALA A 23 1.91 7.89 -9.21
N GLN A 24 0.75 7.31 -9.00
CA GLN A 24 0.06 7.37 -7.73
C GLN A 24 0.86 6.49 -6.76
N SER A 25 1.27 7.01 -5.61
CA SER A 25 2.05 6.23 -4.66
C SER A 25 1.23 5.00 -4.21
N VAL A 26 1.91 3.87 -4.01
CA VAL A 26 1.25 2.64 -3.54
C VAL A 26 0.53 2.87 -2.20
N GLU A 27 1.00 3.80 -1.38
CA GLU A 27 0.40 4.16 -0.09
C GLU A 27 -0.99 4.79 -0.22
N ASP A 28 -1.30 5.49 -1.30
CA ASP A 28 -2.63 6.10 -1.52
C ASP A 28 -3.74 5.06 -1.66
N ASN A 29 -3.39 3.80 -1.89
CA ASN A 29 -4.33 2.69 -1.95
C ASN A 29 -4.74 2.16 -0.57
N TYR A 30 -4.15 2.61 0.54
CA TYR A 30 -4.39 2.14 1.91
C TYR A 30 -5.00 3.24 2.79
N PRO A 31 -5.72 2.88 3.87
CA PRO A 31 -6.17 1.53 4.23
C PRO A 31 -7.32 1.03 3.36
N TYR A 32 -7.50 -0.30 3.27
CA TYR A 32 -8.66 -0.90 2.62
C TYR A 32 -9.11 -2.18 3.32
N ASN A 33 -10.39 -2.53 3.16
CA ASN A 33 -10.93 -3.83 3.55
C ASN A 33 -10.94 -4.76 2.33
N PHE A 34 -10.98 -6.07 2.58
CA PHE A 34 -11.07 -7.05 1.50
C PHE A 34 -11.85 -8.29 1.91
N ILE A 35 -12.41 -8.94 0.90
CA ILE A 35 -12.94 -10.29 0.98
C ILE A 35 -12.17 -11.14 -0.03
N THR A 36 -11.75 -12.34 0.39
CA THR A 36 -11.12 -13.32 -0.51
C THR A 36 -11.90 -14.59 -0.52
N LEU A 37 -12.20 -15.13 -1.71
CA LEU A 37 -12.77 -16.45 -1.93
C LEU A 37 -11.67 -17.33 -2.54
N GLN A 38 -11.46 -18.52 -1.95
CA GLN A 38 -10.35 -19.40 -2.34
C GLN A 38 -10.84 -20.83 -2.48
N GLY A 39 -10.20 -21.54 -3.41
CA GLY A 39 -10.38 -22.97 -3.62
C GLY A 39 -9.06 -23.64 -3.96
N GLY A 40 -8.90 -24.89 -3.56
CA GLY A 40 -7.67 -25.62 -3.80
C GLY A 40 -7.66 -26.99 -3.17
N ALA A 41 -6.50 -27.42 -2.71
CA ALA A 41 -6.28 -28.72 -2.12
C ALA A 41 -5.47 -28.62 -0.82
N GLN A 42 -5.71 -29.57 0.05
CA GLN A 42 -4.96 -29.77 1.29
C GLN A 42 -4.55 -31.24 1.44
N GLY A 43 -3.52 -31.50 2.21
CA GLY A 43 -3.10 -32.84 2.59
C GLY A 43 -2.51 -32.85 4.00
N THR A 44 -2.82 -33.88 4.77
CA THR A 44 -2.27 -34.09 6.12
C THR A 44 -1.05 -35.00 6.03
N PHE A 45 0.07 -34.60 6.66
CA PHE A 45 1.27 -35.43 6.74
C PHE A 45 1.05 -36.56 7.74
N THR A 46 1.24 -37.77 7.28
CA THR A 46 1.21 -39.01 8.08
C THR A 46 2.27 -39.97 7.53
N ASN A 47 2.45 -41.12 8.20
CA ASN A 47 3.31 -42.19 7.68
C ASN A 47 2.64 -42.99 6.51
N TYR A 48 1.83 -42.34 5.69
CA TYR A 48 1.11 -42.86 4.56
C TYR A 48 1.39 -42.04 3.32
N ASP A 49 1.05 -42.54 2.13
CA ASP A 49 1.24 -41.81 0.87
C ASP A 49 0.47 -40.51 0.86
N PHE A 50 1.19 -39.39 0.88
CA PHE A 50 0.63 -38.04 0.93
C PHE A 50 -0.33 -37.76 -0.22
N THR A 51 -0.04 -38.30 -1.41
CA THR A 51 -0.87 -38.01 -2.59
C THR A 51 -2.27 -38.60 -2.47
N LYS A 52 -2.42 -39.71 -1.75
CA LYS A 52 -3.72 -40.33 -1.47
C LYS A 52 -4.54 -39.56 -0.41
N LEU A 53 -3.87 -38.75 0.40
CA LEU A 53 -4.50 -37.95 1.45
C LEU A 53 -4.90 -36.53 0.99
N LEU A 54 -4.67 -36.20 -0.27
CA LEU A 54 -5.10 -34.94 -0.84
C LEU A 54 -6.63 -34.87 -0.90
N THR A 55 -7.17 -33.73 -0.45
CA THR A 55 -8.61 -33.43 -0.45
C THR A 55 -8.85 -32.01 -0.94
N PRO A 56 -10.01 -31.73 -1.54
CA PRO A 56 -10.39 -30.38 -1.89
C PRO A 56 -10.56 -29.52 -0.63
N GLN A 57 -10.23 -28.25 -0.76
CA GLN A 57 -10.44 -27.23 0.29
C GLN A 57 -11.03 -25.96 -0.31
N ALA A 58 -11.96 -25.35 0.42
CA ALA A 58 -12.47 -24.01 0.14
C ALA A 58 -12.20 -23.12 1.33
N ALA A 59 -12.04 -21.81 1.06
CA ALA A 59 -11.86 -20.83 2.11
C ALA A 59 -12.50 -19.48 1.77
N VAL A 60 -12.87 -18.76 2.81
CA VAL A 60 -13.32 -17.38 2.74
C VAL A 60 -12.58 -16.56 3.79
N SER A 61 -12.15 -15.37 3.41
CA SER A 61 -11.49 -14.44 4.33
C SER A 61 -12.16 -13.08 4.27
N PHE A 62 -12.20 -12.41 5.42
CA PHE A 62 -12.52 -11.00 5.54
C PHE A 62 -11.39 -10.32 6.31
N GLY A 63 -10.81 -9.27 5.74
CA GLY A 63 -9.68 -8.63 6.35
C GLY A 63 -9.55 -7.14 6.04
N ARG A 64 -8.55 -6.54 6.66
CA ARG A 64 -8.18 -5.15 6.49
C ARG A 64 -6.67 -4.98 6.46
N TYR A 65 -6.19 -4.26 5.48
CA TYR A 65 -4.86 -3.65 5.53
C TYR A 65 -4.94 -2.29 6.20
N PHE A 66 -4.18 -2.09 7.26
CA PHE A 66 -4.14 -0.85 8.02
C PHE A 66 -3.23 0.20 7.35
N ASN A 67 -2.19 -0.29 6.72
CA ASN A 67 -1.23 0.48 5.91
C ASN A 67 -0.69 -0.44 4.79
N SER A 68 0.25 0.05 4.00
CA SER A 68 0.84 -0.70 2.89
C SER A 68 1.57 -1.99 3.31
N LYS A 69 1.98 -2.12 4.58
CA LYS A 69 2.86 -3.20 5.08
C LYS A 69 2.12 -4.23 5.92
N ILE A 70 1.11 -3.83 6.71
CA ILE A 70 0.50 -4.65 7.74
C ILE A 70 -1.01 -4.72 7.57
N GLY A 71 -1.55 -5.92 7.64
CA GLY A 71 -2.98 -6.21 7.66
C GLY A 71 -3.32 -7.33 8.63
N ALA A 72 -4.60 -7.54 8.84
CA ALA A 72 -5.13 -8.68 9.57
C ALA A 72 -6.39 -9.21 8.89
N ARG A 73 -6.67 -10.50 9.05
CA ARG A 73 -7.89 -11.11 8.51
C ARG A 73 -8.44 -12.20 9.42
N LEU A 74 -9.74 -12.36 9.37
CA LEU A 74 -10.43 -13.59 9.75
C LEU A 74 -10.43 -14.50 8.53
N HIS A 75 -10.04 -15.76 8.70
CA HIS A 75 -9.97 -16.75 7.67
C HIS A 75 -10.73 -18.00 8.10
N VAL A 76 -11.67 -18.44 7.30
CA VAL A 76 -12.43 -19.67 7.53
C VAL A 76 -12.17 -20.59 6.36
N GLN A 77 -11.66 -21.77 6.66
CA GLN A 77 -11.30 -22.79 5.67
C GLN A 77 -11.81 -24.15 6.08
N GLY A 78 -12.11 -24.99 5.10
CA GLY A 78 -12.54 -26.34 5.39
C GLY A 78 -13.06 -27.09 4.18
N TRP A 79 -13.49 -28.26 4.41
CA TRP A 79 -14.25 -29.25 3.66
C TRP A 79 -13.97 -30.63 4.26
N GLN A 80 -13.51 -31.56 3.43
CA GLN A 80 -13.09 -32.90 3.83
C GLN A 80 -11.60 -32.98 4.07
N ALA A 81 -11.20 -33.63 5.14
CA ALA A 81 -9.86 -34.08 5.38
C ALA A 81 -9.78 -35.62 5.33
N LYS A 82 -8.62 -36.16 5.08
CA LYS A 82 -8.36 -37.59 5.10
C LYS A 82 -7.31 -37.93 6.14
N GLY A 83 -7.49 -39.08 6.80
CA GLY A 83 -6.48 -39.76 7.58
C GLY A 83 -6.27 -41.19 7.05
N ALA A 84 -5.16 -41.83 7.44
CA ALA A 84 -4.89 -43.20 7.12
C ALA A 84 -4.23 -43.94 8.29
N ARG A 85 -4.43 -45.24 8.39
CA ARG A 85 -3.75 -46.12 9.36
C ARG A 85 -2.88 -47.13 8.62
N PRO A 86 -1.56 -46.95 8.62
CA PRO A 86 -0.67 -47.81 7.78
C PRO A 86 -0.43 -49.22 8.31
N TYR A 87 -0.95 -49.58 9.50
CA TYR A 87 -0.58 -50.85 10.16
C TYR A 87 -1.75 -51.82 10.37
N THR A 88 -2.89 -51.63 9.75
CA THR A 88 -3.99 -52.59 9.75
C THR A 88 -4.02 -53.32 8.42
N ALA A 89 -4.39 -54.61 8.45
CA ALA A 89 -4.47 -55.47 7.24
C ALA A 89 -5.46 -54.98 6.14
N LEU A 90 -6.13 -53.90 6.42
CA LEU A 90 -7.01 -53.13 5.54
C LEU A 90 -6.35 -51.76 5.35
N ASP A 91 -5.94 -51.49 4.14
CA ASP A 91 -5.38 -50.20 3.65
C ASP A 91 -6.48 -49.11 3.74
N ASN A 92 -6.74 -48.59 4.95
CA ASN A 92 -7.93 -47.82 5.23
C ASN A 92 -7.62 -46.36 5.36
N GLU A 93 -7.74 -45.66 4.23
CA GLU A 93 -8.03 -44.23 4.24
C GLU A 93 -9.45 -44.00 4.82
N TYR A 94 -9.61 -42.97 5.61
CA TYR A 94 -10.91 -42.51 6.08
C TYR A 94 -11.05 -41.01 5.90
N LYS A 95 -12.26 -40.56 5.67
CA LYS A 95 -12.61 -39.14 5.52
C LYS A 95 -13.33 -38.64 6.75
N PHE A 96 -13.16 -37.36 6.99
CA PHE A 96 -13.90 -36.64 8.03
C PHE A 96 -14.04 -35.18 7.63
N ASN A 97 -15.03 -34.51 8.21
CA ASN A 97 -15.24 -33.09 7.97
C ASN A 97 -14.35 -32.25 8.89
N ALA A 98 -13.75 -31.20 8.34
CA ALA A 98 -12.92 -30.26 9.08
C ALA A 98 -13.27 -28.83 8.69
N LEU A 99 -13.48 -27.97 9.68
CA LEU A 99 -13.69 -26.54 9.54
C LEU A 99 -12.75 -25.81 10.49
N THR A 100 -11.96 -24.91 9.98
CA THR A 100 -11.00 -24.13 10.77
C THR A 100 -11.31 -22.64 10.64
N GLY A 101 -11.33 -21.92 11.76
CA GLY A 101 -11.41 -20.47 11.81
C GLY A 101 -10.14 -19.90 12.42
N ASP A 102 -9.45 -19.04 11.68
CA ASP A 102 -8.14 -18.47 12.03
C ASP A 102 -8.20 -16.94 12.05
N LEU A 103 -7.41 -16.34 12.92
CA LEU A 103 -7.05 -14.92 12.89
C LEU A 103 -5.60 -14.81 12.42
N ASP A 104 -5.40 -14.23 11.23
CA ASP A 104 -4.10 -14.08 10.61
C ASP A 104 -3.60 -12.64 10.68
N LEU A 105 -2.31 -12.46 10.97
CA LEU A 105 -1.53 -11.27 10.69
C LEU A 105 -0.94 -11.38 9.28
N LEU A 106 -1.00 -10.29 8.52
CA LEU A 106 -0.50 -10.21 7.14
C LEU A 106 0.65 -9.20 7.08
N LEU A 107 1.77 -9.61 6.50
CA LEU A 107 2.94 -8.77 6.26
C LEU A 107 3.19 -8.70 4.76
N ASN A 108 2.95 -7.54 4.14
CA ASN A 108 3.24 -7.33 2.72
C ASN A 108 4.74 -7.12 2.53
N MET A 109 5.44 -8.20 2.20
CA MET A 109 6.90 -8.22 2.04
C MET A 109 7.35 -7.37 0.87
N THR A 110 6.59 -7.30 -0.22
CA THR A 110 6.92 -6.44 -1.35
C THR A 110 7.01 -4.96 -0.93
N ASN A 111 6.06 -4.50 -0.12
CA ASN A 111 6.05 -3.12 0.37
C ASN A 111 7.03 -2.86 1.53
N ILE A 112 7.45 -3.92 2.24
CA ILE A 112 8.50 -3.83 3.27
C ILE A 112 9.87 -3.69 2.60
N LEU A 113 10.15 -4.52 1.59
CA LEU A 113 11.45 -4.60 0.91
C LEU A 113 11.61 -3.50 -0.15
N ALA A 114 10.53 -3.06 -0.80
CA ALA A 114 10.52 -2.02 -1.82
C ALA A 114 9.44 -0.95 -1.52
N PRO A 115 9.63 -0.11 -0.50
CA PRO A 115 8.61 0.84 -0.04
C PRO A 115 8.26 1.92 -1.07
N ASN A 116 9.18 2.25 -1.97
CA ASN A 116 9.03 3.33 -2.96
C ASN A 116 8.71 2.81 -4.37
N ARG A 117 8.17 1.59 -4.48
CA ARG A 117 7.82 1.03 -5.79
C ARG A 117 6.70 1.85 -6.47
N SER A 118 6.81 2.01 -7.77
CA SER A 118 5.82 2.73 -8.60
C SER A 118 4.63 1.86 -9.03
N SER A 119 4.75 0.54 -8.94
CA SER A 119 3.72 -0.41 -9.38
C SER A 119 3.23 -1.27 -8.22
N ASP A 120 1.91 -1.42 -8.12
CA ASP A 120 1.22 -2.31 -7.19
C ASP A 120 0.75 -3.61 -7.86
N PHE A 121 1.30 -3.95 -9.02
CA PHE A 121 0.88 -5.13 -9.81
C PHE A 121 1.05 -6.45 -9.05
N PHE A 122 2.12 -6.59 -8.26
CA PHE A 122 2.44 -7.82 -7.56
C PHE A 122 2.66 -7.58 -6.07
N ASP A 123 2.08 -8.42 -5.21
CA ASP A 123 2.31 -8.44 -3.78
C ASP A 123 2.73 -9.83 -3.31
N TRP A 124 3.85 -9.88 -2.61
CA TRP A 124 4.26 -11.03 -1.81
C TRP A 124 3.90 -10.76 -0.35
N VAL A 125 3.08 -11.62 0.23
CA VAL A 125 2.57 -11.49 1.61
C VAL A 125 3.00 -12.72 2.41
N LEU A 126 3.61 -12.51 3.57
CA LEU A 126 3.73 -13.53 4.60
C LEU A 126 2.53 -13.45 5.54
N LEU A 127 2.07 -14.59 5.99
CA LEU A 127 0.97 -14.68 6.94
C LEU A 127 1.32 -15.61 8.09
N GLY A 128 0.82 -15.26 9.26
CA GLY A 128 0.91 -16.09 10.46
C GLY A 128 -0.33 -15.91 11.30
N GLY A 129 -0.90 -16.99 11.77
CA GLY A 129 -2.17 -16.96 12.48
C GLY A 129 -2.35 -18.07 13.48
N PHE A 130 -3.38 -17.92 14.27
CA PHE A 130 -3.87 -18.94 15.18
C PHE A 130 -5.38 -19.04 15.11
N GLY A 131 -5.90 -20.22 15.42
CA GLY A 131 -7.32 -20.46 15.33
C GLY A 131 -7.80 -21.71 16.03
N VAL A 132 -9.04 -22.04 15.74
CA VAL A 132 -9.75 -23.21 16.26
C VAL A 132 -10.22 -24.05 15.08
N ASN A 133 -9.94 -25.32 15.16
CA ASN A 133 -10.38 -26.32 14.21
C ASN A 133 -11.50 -27.16 14.82
N PHE A 134 -12.55 -27.37 14.04
CA PHE A 134 -13.69 -28.22 14.37
C PHE A 134 -13.69 -29.41 13.42
N THR A 135 -13.66 -30.61 13.98
CA THR A 135 -13.71 -31.85 13.20
C THR A 135 -14.90 -32.72 13.61
N GLY A 136 -15.39 -33.52 12.70
CA GLY A 136 -16.52 -34.39 12.95
C GLY A 136 -16.81 -35.30 11.74
N ASP A 137 -17.86 -36.12 11.85
CA ASP A 137 -18.28 -37.05 10.82
C ASP A 137 -17.21 -38.13 10.51
N TYR A 138 -16.83 -38.85 11.54
CA TYR A 138 -15.83 -39.91 11.44
C TYR A 138 -16.46 -41.31 11.18
N ASP A 139 -17.59 -41.38 10.48
CA ASP A 139 -18.33 -42.63 10.25
C ASP A 139 -17.52 -43.66 9.49
N GLU A 140 -16.75 -43.24 8.50
CA GLU A 140 -15.84 -44.16 7.77
C GLU A 140 -14.80 -44.78 8.71
N PHE A 141 -14.25 -44.00 9.64
CA PHE A 141 -13.32 -44.48 10.66
C PHE A 141 -13.97 -45.49 11.61
N ARG A 142 -15.18 -45.20 12.07
CA ARG A 142 -15.95 -46.12 12.92
C ARG A 142 -16.26 -47.45 12.25
N ASN A 143 -16.71 -47.39 11.01
CA ASN A 143 -17.10 -48.56 10.23
C ASN A 143 -15.90 -49.48 9.89
N ALA A 144 -14.74 -48.87 9.63
CA ALA A 144 -13.53 -49.63 9.31
C ALA A 144 -12.88 -50.32 10.52
N ASN A 145 -13.09 -49.84 11.74
CA ASN A 145 -12.38 -50.32 12.94
C ASN A 145 -13.24 -51.17 13.90
N GLY A 146 -14.51 -51.41 13.55
CA GLY A 146 -15.41 -52.31 14.31
C GLY A 146 -15.79 -51.81 15.71
N GLN A 147 -16.33 -52.75 16.51
CA GLN A 147 -16.94 -52.49 17.81
C GLN A 147 -15.97 -51.88 18.86
N TYR A 148 -14.66 -52.13 18.73
CA TYR A 148 -13.65 -51.70 19.68
C TYR A 148 -13.50 -50.16 19.82
N TYR A 149 -13.88 -49.40 18.77
CA TYR A 149 -13.78 -47.95 18.74
C TYR A 149 -15.11 -47.23 18.92
N LYS A 150 -16.20 -47.93 19.22
CA LYS A 150 -17.51 -47.32 19.50
C LYS A 150 -17.50 -46.42 20.73
N GLU A 151 -16.57 -46.64 21.66
CA GLU A 151 -16.44 -45.87 22.91
C GLU A 151 -15.50 -44.66 22.79
N LEU A 152 -14.71 -44.55 21.71
CA LEU A 152 -13.95 -43.34 21.49
C LEU A 152 -14.91 -42.19 21.16
N ARG A 153 -14.72 -41.04 21.79
CA ARG A 153 -15.42 -39.79 21.49
C ARG A 153 -15.25 -39.43 20.01
N THR A 154 -16.11 -39.96 19.18
CA THR A 154 -16.19 -39.64 17.74
C THR A 154 -17.11 -38.45 17.46
N GLU A 155 -17.59 -37.83 18.53
CA GLU A 155 -18.34 -36.58 18.46
C GLU A 155 -17.40 -35.42 18.18
N ARG A 156 -17.93 -34.34 17.67
CA ARG A 156 -17.22 -33.12 17.27
C ARG A 156 -16.04 -32.77 18.16
N ASN A 157 -14.86 -32.75 17.62
CA ASN A 157 -13.65 -32.42 18.33
C ASN A 157 -13.23 -30.97 18.06
N ARG A 158 -12.71 -30.28 19.08
CA ARG A 158 -12.20 -28.91 18.97
C ARG A 158 -10.72 -28.95 19.25
N THR A 159 -9.92 -28.48 18.30
CA THR A 159 -8.48 -28.47 18.42
C THR A 159 -7.92 -27.11 18.03
N HIS A 160 -6.72 -26.77 18.48
CA HIS A 160 -6.05 -25.57 18.06
C HIS A 160 -5.55 -25.69 16.62
N ASN A 161 -5.34 -24.56 15.97
CA ASN A 161 -4.63 -24.42 14.71
C ASN A 161 -3.59 -23.29 14.83
N LEU A 162 -2.33 -23.59 14.52
CA LEU A 162 -1.29 -22.60 14.31
C LEU A 162 -0.95 -22.62 12.83
N ARG A 163 -0.96 -21.46 12.21
CA ARG A 163 -0.84 -21.31 10.76
C ARG A 163 0.32 -20.40 10.39
N LEU A 164 1.09 -20.84 9.40
CA LEU A 164 2.13 -20.03 8.77
C LEU A 164 2.05 -20.24 7.26
N GLY A 165 2.16 -19.15 6.48
CA GLY A 165 2.06 -19.28 5.04
C GLY A 165 2.58 -18.08 4.28
N THR A 166 2.48 -18.20 2.97
CA THR A 166 2.85 -17.16 2.03
C THR A 166 1.78 -17.04 0.95
N GLN A 167 1.53 -15.83 0.51
CA GLN A 167 0.55 -15.53 -0.52
C GLN A 167 1.18 -14.62 -1.58
N PHE A 168 0.99 -14.97 -2.83
CA PHE A 168 1.41 -14.21 -4.00
C PHE A 168 0.18 -13.67 -4.70
N ASN A 169 0.05 -12.35 -4.80
CA ASN A 169 -1.09 -11.69 -5.41
C ASN A 169 -0.68 -10.95 -6.68
N VAL A 170 -1.50 -11.11 -7.71
CA VAL A 170 -1.46 -10.30 -8.93
C VAL A 170 -2.66 -9.37 -8.91
N ASN A 171 -2.43 -8.08 -8.81
CA ASN A 171 -3.46 -7.05 -8.76
C ASN A 171 -3.94 -6.76 -10.19
N LEU A 172 -5.11 -7.27 -10.56
CA LEU A 172 -5.73 -7.06 -11.88
C LEU A 172 -6.29 -5.65 -12.02
N SER A 173 -6.71 -5.07 -10.90
CA SER A 173 -7.19 -3.69 -10.80
C SER A 173 -7.01 -3.16 -9.38
N LYS A 174 -7.35 -1.87 -9.16
CA LYS A 174 -7.38 -1.30 -7.80
C LYS A 174 -8.35 -2.03 -6.86
N ALA A 175 -9.35 -2.72 -7.39
CA ALA A 175 -10.38 -3.40 -6.61
C ALA A 175 -10.27 -4.92 -6.60
N VAL A 176 -9.53 -5.53 -7.53
CA VAL A 176 -9.53 -6.99 -7.73
C VAL A 176 -8.10 -7.52 -7.83
N ALA A 177 -7.83 -8.61 -7.13
CA ALA A 177 -6.57 -9.36 -7.22
C ALA A 177 -6.81 -10.87 -7.31
N LEU A 178 -5.95 -11.56 -8.04
CA LEU A 178 -5.81 -13.02 -8.01
C LEU A 178 -4.66 -13.39 -7.09
N GLY A 179 -4.83 -14.44 -6.28
CA GLY A 179 -3.82 -14.88 -5.32
C GLY A 179 -3.60 -16.37 -5.35
N LEU A 180 -2.34 -16.77 -5.17
CA LEU A 180 -1.93 -18.13 -4.81
C LEU A 180 -1.42 -18.10 -3.38
N GLU A 181 -2.04 -18.86 -2.51
CA GLU A 181 -1.64 -19.03 -1.12
C GLU A 181 -1.16 -20.45 -0.88
N VAL A 182 -0.05 -20.57 -0.16
CA VAL A 182 0.47 -21.85 0.34
C VAL A 182 0.71 -21.70 1.82
N ASP A 183 0.13 -22.59 2.61
CA ASP A 183 0.24 -22.52 4.07
C ASP A 183 0.45 -23.89 4.70
N VAL A 184 1.06 -23.87 5.88
CA VAL A 184 1.30 -25.02 6.74
C VAL A 184 0.54 -24.79 8.04
N ASN A 185 -0.23 -25.77 8.43
CA ASN A 185 -1.03 -25.76 9.65
C ASN A 185 -0.49 -26.80 10.63
N ASN A 186 -0.21 -26.38 11.85
CA ASN A 186 0.06 -27.24 12.98
C ASN A 186 -1.21 -27.42 13.78
N LYS A 187 -1.71 -28.62 13.84
CA LYS A 187 -2.96 -28.98 14.51
C LYS A 187 -2.65 -29.90 15.71
N SER A 188 -3.59 -29.97 16.64
CA SER A 188 -3.48 -30.93 17.75
C SER A 188 -3.42 -32.36 17.24
N ASP A 189 -2.73 -33.24 17.98
CA ASP A 189 -2.69 -34.69 17.78
C ASP A 189 -4.09 -35.37 17.72
N GLU A 190 -5.11 -34.69 18.21
CA GLU A 190 -6.50 -35.18 18.17
C GLU A 190 -7.24 -34.84 16.85
N PHE A 191 -6.61 -34.13 15.93
CA PHE A 191 -7.23 -33.67 14.68
C PHE A 191 -7.74 -34.84 13.82
N ASN A 192 -6.95 -35.88 13.70
CA ASN A 192 -7.26 -37.05 12.87
C ASN A 192 -7.62 -38.31 13.68
N LEU A 193 -7.98 -38.17 14.97
CA LEU A 193 -8.26 -39.25 15.93
C LEU A 193 -7.08 -40.20 16.22
N LYS A 194 -5.89 -39.89 15.77
CA LYS A 194 -4.67 -40.63 16.13
C LYS A 194 -4.05 -39.94 17.33
N ARG A 195 -3.76 -40.64 18.39
CA ARG A 195 -3.05 -40.14 19.58
C ARG A 195 -1.64 -40.73 19.58
N ASN A 196 -0.68 -39.98 19.02
CA ASN A 196 0.73 -40.36 18.95
C ASN A 196 1.64 -39.40 19.75
N PHE A 197 1.05 -38.46 20.50
CA PHE A 197 1.75 -37.40 21.23
C PHE A 197 2.54 -36.43 20.31
N ASN A 198 2.28 -36.43 19.01
CA ASN A 198 2.88 -35.53 18.03
C ASN A 198 1.77 -34.72 17.33
N PRO A 199 1.93 -33.40 17.17
CA PRO A 199 0.95 -32.59 16.46
C PRO A 199 0.81 -33.02 15.00
N ASP A 200 -0.39 -32.90 14.46
CA ASP A 200 -0.65 -33.13 13.05
C ASP A 200 -0.26 -31.91 12.21
N TRP A 201 0.39 -32.18 11.10
CA TRP A 201 0.78 -31.16 10.13
C TRP A 201 -0.05 -31.29 8.86
N GLN A 202 -0.57 -30.17 8.39
CA GLN A 202 -1.34 -30.09 7.16
C GLN A 202 -0.78 -28.98 6.26
N VAL A 203 -0.67 -29.26 4.98
CA VAL A 203 -0.29 -28.27 3.96
C VAL A 203 -1.51 -28.01 3.07
N ALA A 204 -1.74 -26.74 2.74
CA ALA A 204 -2.75 -26.33 1.77
C ALA A 204 -2.15 -25.45 0.69
N ALA A 205 -2.73 -25.56 -0.52
CA ALA A 205 -2.46 -24.67 -1.64
C ALA A 205 -3.79 -24.18 -2.21
N LEU A 206 -4.02 -22.87 -2.19
CA LEU A 206 -5.29 -22.24 -2.51
C LEU A 206 -5.11 -21.16 -3.57
N LEU A 207 -5.93 -21.20 -4.60
CA LEU A 207 -6.10 -20.11 -5.56
C LEU A 207 -7.31 -19.28 -5.15
N GLY A 208 -7.22 -17.96 -5.22
CA GLY A 208 -8.28 -17.08 -4.74
C GLY A 208 -8.46 -15.81 -5.51
N LEU A 209 -9.67 -15.27 -5.40
CA LEU A 209 -10.06 -13.96 -5.89
C LEU A 209 -10.29 -13.05 -4.70
N THR A 210 -9.57 -11.93 -4.66
CA THR A 210 -9.70 -10.90 -3.63
C THR A 210 -10.39 -9.66 -4.19
N ILE A 211 -11.43 -9.21 -3.48
CA ILE A 211 -12.15 -7.96 -3.75
C ILE A 211 -11.79 -6.96 -2.65
N LYS A 212 -11.22 -5.82 -3.05
CA LYS A 212 -10.78 -4.73 -2.17
C LYS A 212 -11.80 -3.60 -2.18
N PHE A 213 -12.16 -3.07 -1.01
CA PHE A 213 -13.16 -1.99 -0.87
C PHE A 213 -12.86 -1.09 0.33
N GLY A 214 -13.59 0.04 0.44
CA GLY A 214 -13.44 0.97 1.56
C GLY A 214 -12.11 1.74 1.54
N LYS A 215 -11.50 1.91 0.35
CA LYS A 215 -10.36 2.80 0.17
C LYS A 215 -10.78 4.24 0.47
N LYS A 216 -9.90 5.04 1.08
CA LYS A 216 -10.11 6.49 1.12
C LYS A 216 -10.17 6.98 -0.33
N LYS A 217 -11.23 7.75 -0.66
CA LYS A 217 -11.20 8.52 -1.91
C LYS A 217 -9.95 9.39 -1.86
N ALA A 218 -9.11 9.30 -2.88
CA ALA A 218 -8.08 10.30 -3.10
C ALA A 218 -8.76 11.67 -3.01
N ALA A 219 -8.19 12.60 -2.25
CA ALA A 219 -8.65 13.97 -2.30
C ALA A 219 -8.73 14.38 -3.79
N PRO A 220 -9.80 15.06 -4.23
CA PRO A 220 -9.86 15.54 -5.59
C PRO A 220 -8.54 16.24 -5.88
N ALA A 221 -7.93 15.90 -7.02
CA ALA A 221 -6.77 16.66 -7.48
C ALA A 221 -7.15 18.13 -7.40
N PRO A 222 -6.31 19.03 -6.86
CA PRO A 222 -6.61 20.45 -6.89
C PRO A 222 -7.00 20.80 -8.32
N ILE A 223 -8.17 21.42 -8.46
CA ILE A 223 -8.63 21.90 -9.76
C ILE A 223 -7.53 22.87 -10.19
N VAL A 224 -6.69 22.45 -11.10
CA VAL A 224 -5.84 23.36 -11.85
C VAL A 224 -6.85 24.17 -12.66
N TYR A 225 -7.14 25.37 -12.20
CA TYR A 225 -7.75 26.37 -13.07
C TYR A 225 -6.73 26.57 -14.20
N GLU A 226 -6.95 25.95 -15.35
CA GLU A 226 -6.35 26.43 -16.58
C GLU A 226 -6.76 27.90 -16.66
N GLU A 227 -5.78 28.77 -16.57
CA GLU A 227 -5.99 30.19 -16.82
C GLU A 227 -6.68 30.28 -18.20
N PRO A 228 -7.85 30.92 -18.29
CA PRO A 228 -8.56 31.00 -19.59
C PRO A 228 -7.55 31.45 -20.62
N ALA A 229 -7.47 30.73 -21.74
CA ALA A 229 -6.62 31.12 -22.85
C ALA A 229 -6.86 32.63 -23.12
N PRO A 230 -5.78 33.43 -23.25
CA PRO A 230 -5.94 34.87 -23.49
C PRO A 230 -6.93 35.09 -24.63
N ALA A 231 -7.95 35.90 -24.36
CA ALA A 231 -8.97 36.22 -25.31
C ALA A 231 -8.31 36.61 -26.64
N PRO A 232 -8.83 36.12 -27.80
CA PRO A 232 -8.27 36.53 -29.11
C PRO A 232 -8.22 38.05 -29.17
N ALA A 233 -7.08 38.58 -29.60
CA ALA A 233 -6.86 40.00 -29.76
C ALA A 233 -8.03 40.61 -30.55
N PRO A 234 -8.62 41.73 -30.09
CA PRO A 234 -9.69 42.39 -30.82
C PRO A 234 -9.23 42.72 -32.23
N ALA A 235 -10.12 42.49 -33.22
CA ALA A 235 -9.84 42.85 -34.60
C ALA A 235 -9.45 44.34 -34.69
N PRO A 236 -8.52 44.69 -35.59
CA PRO A 236 -8.06 46.07 -35.71
C PRO A 236 -9.20 47.00 -36.05
N GLN A 237 -9.44 47.98 -35.13
CA GLN A 237 -10.38 49.07 -35.38
C GLN A 237 -9.78 50.05 -36.38
N PRO A 238 -10.61 50.76 -37.20
CA PRO A 238 -10.11 51.69 -38.18
C PRO A 238 -9.31 52.83 -37.55
N VAL A 239 -8.16 53.10 -38.12
CA VAL A 239 -7.18 54.10 -37.69
C VAL A 239 -7.79 55.50 -37.73
N VAL A 240 -8.15 56.06 -36.60
CA VAL A 240 -8.38 57.50 -36.44
C VAL A 240 -7.01 58.14 -36.10
N LYS A 241 -6.61 59.11 -36.93
CA LYS A 241 -5.34 59.82 -36.85
C LYS A 241 -5.21 60.51 -35.47
N PRO A 242 -4.19 60.19 -34.63
CA PRO A 242 -4.09 60.76 -33.29
C PRO A 242 -3.49 62.19 -33.29
N GLU A 243 -4.03 63.03 -32.41
CA GLU A 243 -3.37 64.23 -31.91
C GLU A 243 -2.09 63.84 -31.13
N PRO A 244 -1.07 64.70 -31.07
CA PRO A 244 0.20 64.34 -30.43
C PRO A 244 0.05 64.18 -28.91
N LYS A 245 0.24 62.95 -28.45
CA LYS A 245 0.24 62.53 -27.05
C LYS A 245 1.63 62.75 -26.44
N PRO A 246 1.72 63.19 -25.17
CA PRO A 246 3.01 63.39 -24.49
C PRO A 246 3.82 62.05 -24.45
N GLU A 247 5.13 62.16 -24.53
CA GLU A 247 6.08 61.04 -24.55
C GLU A 247 5.86 60.04 -23.39
N PRO A 248 5.85 58.73 -23.67
CA PRO A 248 5.71 57.72 -22.60
C PRO A 248 6.95 57.67 -21.76
N LYS A 249 6.76 57.69 -20.43
CA LYS A 249 7.81 57.40 -19.45
C LYS A 249 8.39 56.02 -19.75
N PRO A 250 9.70 55.78 -19.59
CA PRO A 250 10.35 54.52 -19.94
C PRO A 250 9.71 53.37 -19.17
N VAL A 251 9.21 52.34 -19.90
CA VAL A 251 8.75 51.08 -19.33
C VAL A 251 9.98 50.38 -18.78
N VAL A 252 10.10 50.39 -17.45
CA VAL A 252 11.12 49.60 -16.73
C VAL A 252 10.76 48.16 -16.93
N LYS A 253 11.59 47.40 -17.67
CA LYS A 253 11.48 45.93 -17.76
C LYS A 253 11.48 45.36 -16.34
N GLU A 254 10.37 44.74 -15.95
CA GLU A 254 10.26 44.09 -14.65
C GLU A 254 11.21 42.88 -14.58
N GLU A 255 12.05 42.84 -13.55
CA GLU A 255 12.92 41.70 -13.29
C GLU A 255 12.13 40.70 -12.44
N PRO A 256 11.92 39.44 -12.89
CA PRO A 256 11.24 38.44 -12.09
C PRO A 256 12.05 38.12 -10.83
N LEU A 257 11.37 37.98 -9.68
CA LEU A 257 11.96 37.50 -8.45
C LEU A 257 11.58 36.03 -8.25
N GLU A 258 12.60 35.17 -8.13
CA GLU A 258 12.46 33.80 -7.64
C GLU A 258 13.70 33.44 -6.83
N GLU A 259 13.50 33.13 -5.54
CA GLU A 259 14.57 32.72 -4.64
C GLU A 259 14.17 31.46 -3.89
N THR A 260 15.08 30.47 -3.85
CA THR A 260 14.85 29.20 -3.17
C THR A 260 15.81 29.01 -2.00
N PHE A 261 15.24 28.69 -0.83
CA PHE A 261 15.95 28.30 0.40
C PHE A 261 15.87 26.79 0.56
N PHE A 262 17.00 26.12 0.68
CA PHE A 262 17.08 24.67 0.92
C PHE A 262 17.37 24.39 2.39
N TYR A 263 16.85 23.26 2.89
CA TYR A 263 16.97 22.87 4.29
C TYR A 263 17.46 21.45 4.46
N ASN A 264 18.29 21.25 5.48
CA ASN A 264 18.62 19.90 5.95
C ASN A 264 17.43 19.30 6.73
N ILE A 265 17.47 17.96 6.94
CA ILE A 265 16.46 17.23 7.70
C ILE A 265 16.29 17.86 9.08
N ARG A 266 15.02 18.07 9.48
CA ARG A 266 14.60 18.65 10.77
C ARG A 266 15.01 20.12 11.01
N LEU A 267 15.62 20.80 10.04
CA LEU A 267 15.91 22.22 10.14
C LEU A 267 14.82 23.07 9.49
N SER A 268 14.61 24.25 10.02
CA SER A 268 13.64 25.22 9.52
C SER A 268 14.16 26.68 9.55
N ASP A 269 15.40 26.89 10.00
CA ASP A 269 16.00 28.21 10.01
C ASP A 269 16.49 28.56 8.60
N PRO A 270 16.15 29.74 8.06
CA PRO A 270 16.59 30.15 6.73
C PRO A 270 18.09 30.34 6.69
N GLU A 271 18.70 29.86 5.59
CA GLU A 271 20.09 30.14 5.28
C GLU A 271 20.30 31.60 4.82
N PRO A 272 21.54 32.01 4.63
CA PRO A 272 22.07 33.29 5.05
C PRO A 272 21.44 34.54 4.43
N ASP A 273 21.65 35.66 5.10
CA ASP A 273 21.21 37.04 4.82
C ASP A 273 21.22 37.52 3.38
N ALA A 274 22.06 36.95 2.51
CA ALA A 274 22.21 37.36 1.09
C ALA A 274 20.90 37.24 0.29
N LYS A 275 20.21 36.09 0.39
CA LYS A 275 18.94 35.86 -0.33
C LYS A 275 17.81 36.72 0.24
N LEU A 276 17.74 36.84 1.57
CA LEU A 276 16.75 37.69 2.22
C LEU A 276 16.96 39.16 1.82
N ASN A 277 18.21 39.64 1.78
CA ASN A 277 18.53 41.02 1.34
C ASN A 277 18.17 41.25 -0.14
N LYS A 278 18.35 40.26 -1.02
CA LYS A 278 17.93 40.33 -2.42
C LYS A 278 16.43 40.47 -2.57
N ILE A 279 15.64 39.70 -1.78
CA ILE A 279 14.18 39.80 -1.76
C ILE A 279 13.74 41.19 -1.27
N VAL A 280 14.31 41.68 -0.20
CA VAL A 280 14.01 43.01 0.34
C VAL A 280 14.36 44.10 -0.68
N ALA A 281 15.51 44.02 -1.33
CA ALA A 281 15.93 44.99 -2.37
C ALA A 281 14.94 44.99 -3.55
N TRP A 282 14.49 43.82 -3.99
CA TRP A 282 13.46 43.72 -5.03
C TRP A 282 12.13 44.33 -4.60
N CYS A 283 11.67 44.03 -3.37
CA CYS A 283 10.44 44.62 -2.82
C CYS A 283 10.54 46.13 -2.72
N ASN A 284 11.69 46.69 -2.38
CA ASN A 284 11.94 48.13 -2.33
C ASN A 284 11.94 48.76 -3.72
N LYS A 285 12.47 48.02 -4.74
CA LYS A 285 12.47 48.44 -6.14
C LYS A 285 11.04 48.46 -6.73
N TYR A 286 10.18 47.57 -6.26
CA TYR A 286 8.80 47.41 -6.72
C TYR A 286 7.80 47.58 -5.54
N PRO A 287 7.54 48.76 -5.03
CA PRO A 287 6.77 49.00 -3.80
C PRO A 287 5.30 48.58 -3.88
N GLN A 288 4.74 48.44 -5.08
CA GLN A 288 3.34 48.03 -5.30
C GLN A 288 3.17 46.52 -5.44
N LYS A 289 4.27 45.76 -5.49
CA LYS A 289 4.22 44.29 -5.70
C LYS A 289 4.36 43.55 -4.36
N GLY A 290 3.69 42.42 -4.27
CA GLY A 290 3.78 41.45 -3.19
C GLY A 290 4.76 40.33 -3.48
N ILE A 291 4.97 39.47 -2.51
CA ILE A 291 5.69 38.22 -2.64
C ILE A 291 4.85 37.05 -2.09
N THR A 292 4.98 35.88 -2.72
CA THR A 292 4.40 34.64 -2.22
C THR A 292 5.51 33.71 -1.74
N ILE A 293 5.42 33.27 -0.49
CA ILE A 293 6.37 32.39 0.20
C ILE A 293 5.76 31.00 0.29
N LYS A 294 6.32 30.03 -0.45
CA LYS A 294 5.79 28.67 -0.61
C LYS A 294 6.70 27.68 0.09
N GLY A 295 6.20 27.01 1.15
CA GLY A 295 6.96 26.00 1.90
C GLY A 295 6.69 24.59 1.42
N TYR A 296 7.76 23.79 1.29
CA TYR A 296 7.73 22.40 0.84
C TYR A 296 8.52 21.48 1.77
N ALA A 297 8.19 20.18 1.73
CA ALA A 297 8.93 19.13 2.40
C ALA A 297 9.09 17.92 1.45
N ASP A 298 10.16 17.18 1.61
CA ASP A 298 10.42 15.97 0.83
C ASP A 298 9.49 14.81 1.25
N ARG A 299 9.18 13.91 0.32
CA ARG A 299 8.40 12.70 0.57
C ARG A 299 9.21 11.56 1.17
N GLY A 300 10.52 11.58 0.99
CA GLY A 300 11.41 10.49 1.39
C GLY A 300 11.64 10.41 2.90
N THR A 301 11.34 11.50 3.64
CA THR A 301 11.52 11.54 5.10
C THR A 301 10.26 12.02 5.82
N GLY A 302 10.09 11.56 7.08
CA GLY A 302 8.94 11.93 7.89
C GLY A 302 7.65 11.22 7.51
N ASN A 303 6.53 11.91 7.67
CA ASN A 303 5.20 11.51 7.22
C ASN A 303 4.39 12.77 6.87
N PRO A 304 3.25 12.66 6.14
CA PRO A 304 2.49 13.84 5.67
C PRO A 304 2.13 14.83 6.77
N ARG A 305 1.76 14.35 7.96
CA ARG A 305 1.41 15.22 9.09
C ARG A 305 2.61 16.03 9.60
N ILE A 306 3.78 15.38 9.70
CA ILE A 306 5.03 16.02 10.14
C ILE A 306 5.54 16.95 9.03
N ASN A 307 5.47 16.55 7.78
CA ASN A 307 5.96 17.28 6.61
C ASN A 307 5.19 18.59 6.40
N VAL A 308 3.87 18.58 6.58
CA VAL A 308 3.06 19.82 6.60
C VAL A 308 3.54 20.77 7.68
N GLY A 309 3.87 20.27 8.88
CA GLY A 309 4.41 21.08 9.98
C GLY A 309 5.75 21.71 9.64
N TYR A 310 6.69 20.94 9.08
CA TYR A 310 8.01 21.47 8.68
C TYR A 310 7.92 22.47 7.52
N ALA A 311 7.12 22.18 6.49
CA ALA A 311 6.91 23.07 5.37
C ALA A 311 6.33 24.42 5.83
N LYS A 312 5.33 24.39 6.72
CA LYS A 312 4.74 25.59 7.33
C LYS A 312 5.76 26.37 8.16
N ALA A 313 6.46 25.69 9.08
CA ALA A 313 7.45 26.32 9.94
C ALA A 313 8.59 26.98 9.14
N ARG A 314 9.05 26.37 8.05
CA ARG A 314 10.06 26.92 7.15
C ARG A 314 9.58 28.20 6.48
N ALA A 315 8.36 28.16 5.90
CA ALA A 315 7.78 29.34 5.24
C ALA A 315 7.53 30.50 6.23
N GLU A 316 7.01 30.21 7.42
CA GLU A 316 6.80 31.20 8.47
C GLU A 316 8.09 31.81 8.98
N LYS A 317 9.19 31.04 9.11
CA LYS A 317 10.49 31.58 9.52
C LYS A 317 11.10 32.48 8.44
N VAL A 318 10.96 32.17 7.16
CA VAL A 318 11.37 33.08 6.07
C VAL A 318 10.56 34.36 6.11
N ALA A 319 9.23 34.27 6.28
CA ALA A 319 8.38 35.44 6.41
C ALA A 319 8.79 36.34 7.61
N LYS A 320 9.04 35.73 8.77
CA LYS A 320 9.50 36.41 9.96
C LYS A 320 10.85 37.13 9.75
N ALA A 321 11.82 36.44 9.14
CA ALA A 321 13.13 37.00 8.82
C ALA A 321 13.03 38.21 7.87
N LEU A 322 12.11 38.17 6.90
CA LEU A 322 11.81 39.32 6.02
C LEU A 322 11.15 40.46 6.76
N GLN A 323 10.26 40.18 7.71
CA GLN A 323 9.66 41.21 8.58
C GLN A 323 10.71 41.90 9.46
N GLU A 324 11.62 41.13 10.04
CA GLU A 324 12.75 41.65 10.83
C GLU A 324 13.67 42.56 9.99
N LYS A 325 13.72 42.32 8.66
CA LYS A 325 14.42 43.20 7.70
C LYS A 325 13.56 44.38 7.17
N GLY A 326 12.37 44.55 7.75
CA GLY A 326 11.51 45.74 7.48
C GLY A 326 10.49 45.54 6.34
N LEU A 327 10.26 44.28 5.84
CA LEU A 327 9.21 44.04 4.87
C LEU A 327 7.84 43.93 5.57
N PRO A 328 6.81 44.73 5.21
CA PRO A 328 5.49 44.69 5.83
C PRO A 328 4.77 43.38 5.58
N ALA A 329 4.00 42.89 6.57
CA ALA A 329 3.30 41.60 6.50
C ALA A 329 2.22 41.53 5.40
N ASP A 330 1.57 42.66 5.12
CA ASP A 330 0.54 42.80 4.09
C ASP A 330 1.06 42.62 2.65
N ARG A 331 2.36 42.67 2.48
CA ARG A 331 3.04 42.40 1.21
C ARG A 331 3.50 40.95 1.03
N MET A 332 3.19 40.06 2.00
CA MET A 332 3.64 38.69 2.01
C MET A 332 2.45 37.73 2.10
N THR A 333 2.34 36.80 1.15
CA THR A 333 1.42 35.66 1.22
C THR A 333 2.21 34.41 1.57
N VAL A 334 1.85 33.72 2.66
CA VAL A 334 2.53 32.50 3.12
C VAL A 334 1.65 31.30 2.85
N SER A 335 2.21 30.30 2.14
CA SER A 335 1.54 29.04 1.81
C SER A 335 2.41 27.84 2.15
N SER A 336 1.78 26.74 2.57
CA SER A 336 2.49 25.48 2.86
C SER A 336 1.87 24.33 2.09
N TYR A 337 2.69 23.61 1.35
CA TYR A 337 2.29 22.47 0.51
C TYR A 337 2.67 21.12 1.14
N GLY A 338 3.40 21.13 2.26
CA GLY A 338 3.88 19.89 2.88
C GLY A 338 4.71 19.09 1.91
N ASP A 339 4.43 17.79 1.82
CA ASP A 339 5.02 16.86 0.85
C ASP A 339 4.08 16.54 -0.32
N THR A 340 2.96 17.26 -0.47
CA THR A 340 1.98 17.03 -1.54
C THR A 340 2.48 17.48 -2.89
N VAL A 341 3.27 18.55 -2.93
CA VAL A 341 3.90 19.11 -4.13
C VAL A 341 5.41 18.97 -4.02
N GLN A 342 6.05 18.47 -5.09
CA GLN A 342 7.49 18.27 -5.17
C GLN A 342 8.02 19.09 -6.34
N PRO A 343 8.49 20.34 -6.10
CA PRO A 343 8.96 21.22 -7.17
C PRO A 343 10.23 20.71 -7.87
N PHE A 344 11.02 19.84 -7.22
CA PHE A 344 12.25 19.31 -7.75
C PHE A 344 12.18 17.79 -7.94
N ALA A 345 12.83 17.27 -8.98
CA ALA A 345 12.91 15.84 -9.25
C ALA A 345 13.73 15.08 -8.18
N GLU A 346 14.75 15.73 -7.63
CA GLU A 346 15.57 15.19 -6.55
C GLU A 346 14.85 15.36 -5.21
N ASN A 347 14.64 14.24 -4.49
CA ASN A 347 13.85 14.23 -3.27
C ASN A 347 14.32 15.24 -2.22
N ASP A 348 15.63 15.32 -2.00
CA ASP A 348 16.24 16.13 -0.94
C ASP A 348 16.10 17.63 -1.18
N LEU A 349 16.03 18.07 -2.44
CA LEU A 349 15.81 19.46 -2.81
C LEU A 349 14.36 19.94 -2.50
N ASN A 350 13.43 19.03 -2.27
CA ASN A 350 12.06 19.38 -1.90
C ASN A 350 11.93 19.82 -0.42
N ARG A 351 13.00 19.75 0.35
CA ARG A 351 13.08 20.44 1.65
C ARG A 351 13.40 21.91 1.42
N CYS A 352 12.44 22.68 0.92
CA CYS A 352 12.71 24.05 0.49
C CYS A 352 11.57 25.02 0.79
N VAL A 353 11.91 26.31 0.68
CA VAL A 353 10.96 27.42 0.56
C VAL A 353 11.28 28.19 -0.71
N ILE A 354 10.28 28.42 -1.56
CA ILE A 354 10.39 29.20 -2.79
C ILE A 354 9.65 30.52 -2.56
N VAL A 355 10.35 31.63 -2.81
CA VAL A 355 9.79 32.99 -2.74
C VAL A 355 9.70 33.54 -4.14
N VAL A 356 8.49 33.93 -4.55
CA VAL A 356 8.18 34.46 -5.88
C VAL A 356 7.62 35.86 -5.76
N GLY A 357 8.12 36.80 -6.57
CA GLY A 357 7.54 38.14 -6.70
C GLY A 357 6.32 38.12 -7.63
N GLU A 358 5.25 38.82 -7.25
CA GLU A 358 3.97 38.91 -7.98
C GLU A 358 3.74 40.29 -8.56
#